data_f1c4ba7988b24a3da2ae34a19341a6d3
#
_entry.id   f1c4ba7988b24a3da2ae34a19341a6d3
#
_cell.length_a   1.000
_cell.length_b   1.000
_cell.length_c   1.000
_cell.angle_alpha   90.00
_cell.angle_beta   90.00
_cell.angle_gamma   90.00
#
_symmetry.space_group_name_H-M   'P 1'
#
loop_
_entity.id
_entity.type
_entity.pdbx_description
1 polymer ?
#
loop_
_entity_poly.entity_id
_entity_poly.type
_entity_poly.pdbx_seq_one_letter_code
_entity_poly.pdbx_strand_id
1 'polypeptide(L)'
;MRGRKITLMLITSMLLNILVALLPSYWWYYSAGGMVTIKDSLFSFYLEFLGRTLEIGTIINYILFAFRFYVISVSLYYIYLALKKEIIKHYLLITWVSYLYILDPLIFYLLFNNVVNYFTPVKYPLFIIGSENMSIVYKNVIVTVLVESYPTIYYWIALFAGTFNLISRIITGRLS
;
A
#
# COMPACT_ATOMS: atom_id res chain seq x y z
N MET A 1 13.32 -0.17 33.78
CA MET A 1 13.60 -1.00 32.58
C MET A 1 12.42 -1.12 31.63
N ARG A 2 11.18 -1.25 32.09
CA ARG A 2 9.97 -1.45 31.28
C ARG A 2 9.68 -0.28 30.34
N GLY A 3 9.73 0.96 30.83
CA GLY A 3 9.47 2.16 30.00
C GLY A 3 10.46 2.34 28.85
N ARG A 4 11.75 2.01 29.06
CA ARG A 4 12.78 2.10 28.01
C ARG A 4 12.52 1.14 26.84
N LYS A 5 12.00 -0.07 27.12
CA LYS A 5 11.66 -1.05 26.07
C LYS A 5 10.46 -0.58 25.22
N ILE A 6 9.47 0.03 25.86
CA ILE A 6 8.28 0.58 25.18
C ILE A 6 8.69 1.73 24.25
N THR A 7 9.51 2.67 24.75
CA THR A 7 10.03 3.78 23.94
C THR A 7 10.83 3.28 22.74
N LEU A 8 11.69 2.27 22.93
CA LEU A 8 12.47 1.70 21.85
C LEU A 8 11.57 1.07 20.78
N MET A 9 10.57 0.29 21.20
CA MET A 9 9.62 -0.37 20.29
C MET A 9 8.84 0.65 19.47
N LEU A 10 8.42 1.76 20.08
CA LEU A 10 7.79 2.85 19.36
C LEU A 10 8.71 3.49 18.32
N ILE A 11 9.92 3.85 18.71
CA ILE A 11 10.89 4.48 17.82
C ILE A 11 11.17 3.54 16.63
N THR A 12 11.38 2.26 16.88
CA THR A 12 11.59 1.26 15.82
C THR A 12 10.40 1.19 14.87
N SER A 13 9.17 1.20 15.40
CA SER A 13 7.95 1.21 14.60
C SER A 13 7.86 2.44 13.68
N MET A 14 8.18 3.63 14.21
CA MET A 14 8.17 4.87 13.42
C MET A 14 9.28 4.90 12.38
N LEU A 15 10.46 4.38 12.71
CA LEU A 15 11.55 4.25 11.74
C LEU A 15 11.21 3.31 10.60
N LEU A 16 10.50 2.20 10.89
CA LEU A 16 9.99 1.30 9.85
C LEU A 16 8.99 2.00 8.93
N ASN A 17 8.07 2.81 9.48
CA ASN A 17 7.14 3.59 8.66
C ASN A 17 7.88 4.59 7.74
N ILE A 18 8.90 5.28 8.26
CA ILE A 18 9.71 6.20 7.46
C ILE A 18 10.45 5.42 6.37
N LEU A 19 11.04 4.28 6.69
CA LEU A 19 11.73 3.43 5.72
C LEU A 19 10.79 3.01 4.60
N VAL A 20 9.60 2.51 4.92
CA VAL A 20 8.60 2.10 3.92
C VAL A 20 8.17 3.28 3.05
N ALA A 21 7.96 4.47 3.65
CA ALA A 21 7.58 5.66 2.91
C ALA A 21 8.69 6.19 2.00
N LEU A 22 9.95 5.97 2.34
CA LEU A 22 11.11 6.40 1.54
C LEU A 22 11.46 5.43 0.41
N LEU A 23 11.02 4.17 0.48
CA LEU A 23 11.29 3.20 -0.58
C LEU A 23 10.59 3.63 -1.88
N PRO A 24 11.33 3.88 -2.98
CA PRO A 24 10.76 4.29 -4.27
C PRO A 24 10.27 3.06 -5.05
N SER A 25 9.29 2.36 -4.53
CA SER A 25 8.94 1.04 -5.06
C SER A 25 7.46 0.78 -5.03
N TYR A 26 7.02 0.00 -5.97
CA TYR A 26 5.65 -0.50 -6.03
C TYR A 26 5.55 -1.77 -5.20
N TRP A 27 4.40 -1.95 -4.55
CA TRP A 27 4.10 -3.12 -3.72
C TRP A 27 3.43 -4.22 -4.51
N TRP A 28 2.62 -3.81 -5.49
CA TRP A 28 1.85 -4.73 -6.29
C TRP A 28 2.14 -4.54 -7.78
N TYR A 29 2.14 -5.64 -8.49
CA TYR A 29 2.23 -5.68 -9.94
C TYR A 29 1.00 -6.38 -10.51
N TYR A 30 0.37 -5.75 -11.48
CA TYR A 30 -0.72 -6.31 -12.24
C TYR A 30 -0.45 -6.10 -13.72
N SER A 31 -0.67 -7.15 -14.54
CA SER A 31 -0.54 -7.08 -15.99
C SER A 31 -1.65 -7.87 -16.65
N ALA A 32 -2.19 -7.34 -17.75
CA ALA A 32 -3.15 -8.01 -18.61
C ALA A 32 -2.60 -8.06 -20.04
N GLY A 33 -1.93 -9.16 -20.37
CA GLY A 33 -1.40 -9.48 -21.70
C GLY A 33 -0.46 -8.42 -22.28
N GLY A 34 0.25 -7.67 -21.44
CA GLY A 34 1.07 -6.55 -21.89
C GLY A 34 0.29 -5.34 -22.43
N MET A 35 -1.05 -5.43 -22.50
CA MET A 35 -1.90 -4.30 -22.92
C MET A 35 -2.12 -3.29 -21.79
N VAL A 36 -2.27 -3.80 -20.56
CA VAL A 36 -2.43 -3.00 -19.36
C VAL A 36 -1.37 -3.42 -18.37
N THR A 37 -0.62 -2.47 -17.83
CA THR A 37 0.31 -2.69 -16.72
C THR A 37 0.00 -1.70 -15.62
N ILE A 38 -0.24 -2.22 -14.42
CA ILE A 38 -0.50 -1.42 -13.23
C ILE A 38 0.52 -1.82 -12.17
N LYS A 39 1.15 -0.82 -11.57
CA LYS A 39 2.01 -1.01 -10.41
C LYS A 39 1.52 -0.07 -9.33
N ASP A 40 1.29 -0.60 -8.16
CA ASP A 40 0.63 0.10 -7.08
C ASP A 40 1.39 0.02 -5.77
N SER A 41 1.28 1.07 -4.99
CA SER A 41 1.65 1.16 -3.58
C SER A 41 0.95 2.36 -2.96
N LEU A 42 0.91 2.45 -1.63
CA LEU A 42 0.39 3.64 -0.94
C LEU A 42 1.17 4.94 -1.21
N PHE A 43 2.31 4.86 -1.88
CA PHE A 43 3.19 6.02 -2.12
C PHE A 43 3.50 6.26 -3.58
N SER A 44 3.12 5.35 -4.47
CA SER A 44 3.40 5.46 -5.90
C SER A 44 2.42 4.63 -6.71
N PHE A 45 1.96 5.17 -7.81
CA PHE A 45 1.04 4.51 -8.74
C PHE A 45 1.56 4.64 -10.17
N TYR A 46 1.50 3.55 -10.93
CA TYR A 46 1.87 3.52 -12.34
C TYR A 46 0.77 2.81 -13.13
N LEU A 47 0.35 3.45 -14.18
CA LEU A 47 -0.66 2.91 -15.09
C LEU A 47 -0.19 3.11 -16.53
N GLU A 48 -0.07 2.01 -17.24
CA GLU A 48 0.29 1.96 -18.65
C GLU A 48 -0.79 1.23 -19.44
N PHE A 49 -1.16 1.77 -20.58
CA PHE A 49 -2.09 1.18 -21.52
C PHE A 49 -1.49 1.19 -22.92
N LEU A 50 -1.33 0.01 -23.54
CA LEU A 50 -0.74 -0.19 -24.87
C LEU A 50 0.61 0.55 -25.06
N GLY A 51 1.49 0.44 -24.07
CA GLY A 51 2.83 1.07 -24.09
C GLY A 51 2.84 2.58 -23.79
N ARG A 52 1.70 3.18 -23.46
CA ARG A 52 1.59 4.60 -23.11
C ARG A 52 1.22 4.76 -21.64
N THR A 53 1.98 5.54 -20.92
CA THR A 53 1.64 5.94 -19.54
C THR A 53 0.47 6.90 -19.56
N LEU A 54 -0.52 6.66 -18.69
CA LEU A 54 -1.71 7.51 -18.61
C LEU A 54 -1.47 8.67 -17.62
N GLU A 55 -1.87 9.88 -18.01
CA GLU A 55 -1.71 11.10 -17.20
C GLU A 55 -2.43 11.03 -15.85
N ILE A 56 -3.52 10.26 -15.75
CA ILE A 56 -4.21 10.05 -14.49
C ILE A 56 -3.29 9.46 -13.41
N GLY A 57 -2.31 8.65 -13.80
CA GLY A 57 -1.28 8.14 -12.89
C GLY A 57 -0.44 9.26 -12.26
N THR A 58 -0.15 10.30 -13.02
CA THR A 58 0.58 11.47 -12.54
C THR A 58 -0.22 12.24 -11.49
N ILE A 59 -1.51 12.43 -11.73
CA ILE A 59 -2.41 13.13 -10.78
C ILE A 59 -2.50 12.34 -9.47
N ILE A 60 -2.69 11.03 -9.56
CA ILE A 60 -2.71 10.15 -8.39
C ILE A 60 -1.40 10.26 -7.61
N ASN A 61 -0.25 10.27 -8.30
CA ASN A 61 1.06 10.37 -7.66
C ASN A 61 1.27 11.68 -6.88
N TYR A 62 0.68 12.81 -7.28
CA TYR A 62 0.71 14.03 -6.47
C TYR A 62 0.01 13.84 -5.12
N ILE A 63 -1.14 13.16 -5.10
CA ILE A 63 -1.87 12.85 -3.87
C ILE A 63 -1.07 11.89 -2.99
N LEU A 64 -0.51 10.83 -3.58
CA LEU A 64 0.30 9.85 -2.86
C LEU A 64 1.61 10.45 -2.32
N PHE A 65 2.17 11.42 -3.04
CA PHE A 65 3.33 12.17 -2.57
C PHE A 65 3.00 13.01 -1.33
N ALA A 66 1.87 13.72 -1.32
CA ALA A 66 1.41 14.44 -0.14
C ALA A 66 1.17 13.47 1.05
N PHE A 67 0.60 12.30 0.78
CA PHE A 67 0.41 11.26 1.78
C PHE A 67 1.75 10.72 2.32
N ARG A 68 2.76 10.55 1.47
CA ARG A 68 4.13 10.19 1.88
C ARG A 68 4.69 11.19 2.90
N PHE A 69 4.56 12.49 2.62
CA PHE A 69 4.98 13.54 3.55
C PHE A 69 4.25 13.48 4.88
N TYR A 70 2.94 13.23 4.84
CA TYR A 70 2.15 13.03 6.05
C TYR A 70 2.73 11.90 6.91
N VAL A 71 2.96 10.71 6.33
CA VAL A 71 3.47 9.55 7.07
C VAL A 71 4.84 9.83 7.68
N ILE A 72 5.75 10.45 6.92
CA ILE A 72 7.09 10.81 7.40
C ILE A 72 7.00 11.83 8.55
N SER A 73 6.25 12.91 8.36
CA SER A 73 6.13 13.99 9.35
C SER A 73 5.52 13.51 10.66
N VAL A 74 4.45 12.72 10.59
CA VAL A 74 3.81 12.16 11.77
C VAL A 74 4.71 11.15 12.47
N SER A 75 5.45 10.34 11.73
CA SER A 75 6.41 9.39 12.32
C SER A 75 7.55 10.12 13.05
N LEU A 76 8.11 11.18 12.45
CA LEU A 76 9.12 12.02 13.10
C LEU A 76 8.58 12.70 14.35
N TYR A 77 7.34 13.20 14.30
CA TYR A 77 6.69 13.79 15.45
C TYR A 77 6.57 12.80 16.61
N TYR A 78 6.16 11.56 16.37
CA TYR A 78 6.10 10.54 17.41
C TYR A 78 7.48 10.11 17.95
N ILE A 79 8.51 10.08 17.11
CA ILE A 79 9.90 9.86 17.55
C ILE A 79 10.32 10.98 18.51
N TYR A 80 10.03 12.24 18.15
CA TYR A 80 10.34 13.39 18.99
C TYR A 80 9.65 13.31 20.36
N LEU A 81 8.35 13.01 20.41
CA LEU A 81 7.61 12.82 21.66
C LEU A 81 8.19 11.68 22.50
N ALA A 82 8.53 10.56 21.87
CA ALA A 82 9.12 9.41 22.54
C ALA A 82 10.48 9.74 23.19
N LEU A 83 11.31 10.54 22.52
CA LEU A 83 12.60 10.99 23.04
C LEU A 83 12.43 11.95 24.22
N LYS A 84 11.42 12.81 24.21
CA LYS A 84 11.06 13.68 25.32
C LYS A 84 10.42 12.96 26.51
N LYS A 85 10.14 11.67 26.39
CA LYS A 85 9.41 10.86 27.38
C LYS A 85 8.01 11.41 27.70
N GLU A 86 7.41 12.10 26.77
CA GLU A 86 6.02 12.55 26.88
C GLU A 86 5.08 11.35 26.79
N ILE A 87 3.98 11.39 27.54
CA ILE A 87 2.98 10.31 27.51
C ILE A 87 2.24 10.38 26.18
N ILE A 88 2.50 9.41 25.31
CA ILE A 88 1.83 9.31 24.02
C ILE A 88 0.53 8.52 24.23
N LYS A 89 -0.55 9.24 24.54
CA LYS A 89 -1.86 8.62 24.79
C LYS A 89 -2.54 8.08 23.53
N HIS A 90 -2.25 8.63 22.35
CA HIS A 90 -2.98 8.29 21.13
C HIS A 90 -2.08 8.22 19.91
N TYR A 91 -1.85 7.01 19.42
CA TYR A 91 -1.20 6.74 18.12
C TYR A 91 -2.16 6.85 16.93
N LEU A 92 -3.31 7.47 17.10
CA LEU A 92 -4.37 7.47 16.07
C LEU A 92 -3.91 7.99 14.73
N LEU A 93 -3.07 9.04 14.74
CA LEU A 93 -2.60 9.70 13.51
C LEU A 93 -1.76 8.80 12.58
N ILE A 94 -1.15 7.76 13.09
CA ILE A 94 -0.31 6.85 12.29
C ILE A 94 -0.83 5.41 12.26
N THR A 95 -1.66 5.02 13.20
CA THR A 95 -2.13 3.64 13.29
C THR A 95 -2.98 3.23 12.11
N TRP A 96 -3.82 4.13 11.59
CA TRP A 96 -4.64 3.84 10.43
C TRP A 96 -3.82 3.54 9.18
N VAL A 97 -2.61 4.13 9.07
CA VAL A 97 -1.66 3.83 7.99
C VAL A 97 -1.26 2.36 8.01
N SER A 98 -1.12 1.77 9.20
CA SER A 98 -0.80 0.35 9.34
C SER A 98 -1.89 -0.56 8.78
N TYR A 99 -3.15 -0.16 8.94
CA TYR A 99 -4.26 -0.89 8.31
C TYR A 99 -4.20 -0.77 6.78
N LEU A 100 -3.86 0.39 6.26
CA LEU A 100 -3.66 0.55 4.82
C LEU A 100 -2.54 -0.34 4.29
N TYR A 101 -1.41 -0.47 5.01
CA TYR A 101 -0.32 -1.36 4.60
C TYR A 101 -0.75 -2.83 4.51
N ILE A 102 -1.62 -3.26 5.42
CA ILE A 102 -2.11 -4.65 5.44
C ILE A 102 -3.20 -4.85 4.39
N LEU A 103 -4.09 -3.87 4.24
CA LEU A 103 -5.28 -3.96 3.40
C LEU A 103 -5.09 -3.47 1.97
N ASP A 104 -3.92 -2.95 1.63
CA ASP A 104 -3.61 -2.41 0.31
C ASP A 104 -4.06 -3.30 -0.87
N PRO A 105 -3.76 -4.62 -0.88
CA PRO A 105 -4.23 -5.50 -1.95
C PRO A 105 -5.75 -5.62 -2.02
N LEU A 106 -6.42 -5.60 -0.87
CA LEU A 106 -7.88 -5.66 -0.81
C LEU A 106 -8.51 -4.35 -1.28
N ILE A 107 -7.92 -3.22 -0.91
CA ILE A 107 -8.35 -1.89 -1.36
C ILE A 107 -8.21 -1.80 -2.87
N PHE A 108 -7.07 -2.19 -3.41
CA PHE A 108 -6.81 -2.24 -4.85
C PHE A 108 -7.83 -3.13 -5.58
N TYR A 109 -8.07 -4.33 -5.07
CA TYR A 109 -9.07 -5.24 -5.58
C TYR A 109 -10.48 -4.63 -5.61
N LEU A 110 -10.91 -4.01 -4.52
CA LEU A 110 -12.24 -3.39 -4.44
C LEU A 110 -12.37 -2.20 -5.38
N LEU A 111 -11.34 -1.36 -5.49
CA LEU A 111 -11.32 -0.25 -6.43
C LEU A 111 -11.42 -0.74 -7.87
N PHE A 112 -10.65 -1.76 -8.24
CA PHE A 112 -10.65 -2.29 -9.60
C PHE A 112 -12.00 -2.91 -9.98
N ASN A 113 -12.56 -3.75 -9.14
CA ASN A 113 -13.79 -4.47 -9.47
C ASN A 113 -15.07 -3.63 -9.32
N ASN A 114 -15.07 -2.61 -8.48
CA ASN A 114 -16.27 -1.78 -8.29
C ASN A 114 -16.17 -0.45 -9.04
N VAL A 115 -15.05 0.24 -8.97
CA VAL A 115 -14.94 1.58 -9.58
C VAL A 115 -14.59 1.48 -11.06
N VAL A 116 -13.56 0.71 -11.41
CA VAL A 116 -13.15 0.60 -12.82
C VAL A 116 -14.18 -0.17 -13.63
N ASN A 117 -14.79 -1.21 -13.05
CA ASN A 117 -15.84 -1.97 -13.69
C ASN A 117 -17.11 -1.13 -14.01
N TYR A 118 -17.34 -0.05 -13.27
CA TYR A 118 -18.43 0.88 -13.57
C TYR A 118 -18.21 1.64 -14.90
N PHE A 119 -16.95 1.91 -15.23
CA PHE A 119 -16.56 2.62 -16.45
C PHE A 119 -16.25 1.69 -17.63
N THR A 120 -15.92 0.44 -17.36
CA THR A 120 -15.54 -0.54 -18.37
C THR A 120 -16.35 -1.83 -18.18
N PRO A 121 -17.00 -2.39 -19.23
CA PRO A 121 -17.78 -3.62 -19.10
C PRO A 121 -16.93 -4.88 -18.89
N VAL A 122 -15.64 -4.75 -18.65
CA VAL A 122 -14.70 -5.85 -18.47
C VAL A 122 -14.59 -6.18 -16.99
N LYS A 123 -15.04 -7.37 -16.60
CA LYS A 123 -14.79 -7.93 -15.28
C LYS A 123 -13.39 -8.53 -15.26
N TYR A 124 -12.54 -8.02 -14.39
CA TYR A 124 -11.25 -8.63 -14.16
C TYR A 124 -11.37 -9.83 -13.23
N PRO A 125 -10.63 -10.93 -13.49
CA PRO A 125 -10.66 -12.09 -12.61
C PRO A 125 -10.22 -11.70 -11.20
N LEU A 126 -10.90 -12.34 -10.26
CA LEU A 126 -10.84 -12.07 -8.82
C LEU A 126 -9.71 -12.84 -8.17
N PHE A 127 -8.47 -12.54 -8.46
CA PHE A 127 -7.41 -13.14 -7.67
C PHE A 127 -6.45 -12.07 -7.16
N ILE A 128 -6.03 -12.27 -5.93
CA ILE A 128 -5.06 -11.40 -5.29
C ILE A 128 -3.66 -11.75 -5.80
N ILE A 129 -3.35 -13.05 -5.88
CA ILE A 129 -2.06 -13.56 -6.35
C ILE A 129 -2.31 -14.69 -7.34
N GLY A 130 -1.69 -14.61 -8.49
CA GLY A 130 -1.77 -15.67 -9.48
C GLY A 130 -1.69 -15.19 -10.92
N SER A 131 -1.91 -16.13 -11.82
CA SER A 131 -2.03 -15.87 -13.25
C SER A 131 -3.19 -16.67 -13.82
N GLU A 132 -3.97 -16.05 -14.71
CA GLU A 132 -5.12 -16.67 -15.35
C GLU A 132 -5.24 -16.22 -16.79
N ASN A 133 -5.65 -17.16 -17.67
CA ASN A 133 -5.96 -16.84 -19.04
C ASN A 133 -7.41 -16.36 -19.16
N MET A 134 -7.57 -15.11 -19.52
CA MET A 134 -8.88 -14.49 -19.75
C MET A 134 -9.18 -14.46 -21.24
N SER A 135 -10.31 -15.03 -21.66
CA SER A 135 -10.75 -15.00 -23.04
C SER A 135 -11.79 -13.90 -23.25
N ILE A 136 -11.51 -12.99 -24.16
CA ILE A 136 -12.39 -11.87 -24.54
C ILE A 136 -12.85 -12.11 -25.96
N VAL A 137 -14.17 -12.09 -26.23
CA VAL A 137 -14.72 -12.17 -27.56
C VAL A 137 -14.85 -10.75 -28.14
N TYR A 138 -14.07 -10.45 -29.15
CA TYR A 138 -14.12 -9.18 -29.85
C TYR A 138 -14.39 -9.41 -31.35
N LYS A 139 -15.48 -8.89 -31.88
CA LYS A 139 -15.86 -9.03 -33.29
C LYS A 139 -15.74 -10.47 -33.84
N ASN A 140 -16.29 -11.45 -33.11
CA ASN A 140 -16.22 -12.88 -33.40
C ASN A 140 -14.82 -13.52 -33.38
N VAL A 141 -13.81 -12.82 -32.85
CA VAL A 141 -12.49 -13.37 -32.59
C VAL A 141 -12.32 -13.56 -31.08
N ILE A 142 -11.86 -14.74 -30.68
CA ILE A 142 -11.52 -15.01 -29.27
C ILE A 142 -10.06 -14.58 -29.09
N VAL A 143 -9.86 -13.57 -28.24
CA VAL A 143 -8.53 -13.12 -27.82
C VAL A 143 -8.29 -13.63 -26.42
N THR A 144 -7.28 -14.46 -26.26
CA THR A 144 -6.86 -14.94 -24.94
C THR A 144 -5.73 -14.07 -24.42
N VAL A 145 -5.93 -13.52 -23.25
CA VAL A 145 -5.00 -12.60 -22.58
C VAL A 145 -4.56 -13.22 -21.26
N LEU A 146 -3.25 -13.31 -21.03
CA LEU A 146 -2.72 -13.72 -19.74
C LEU A 146 -2.83 -12.55 -18.76
N VAL A 147 -3.53 -12.75 -17.66
CA VAL A 147 -3.64 -11.80 -16.56
C VAL A 147 -2.77 -12.29 -15.40
N GLU A 148 -1.92 -11.42 -14.90
CA GLU A 148 -0.99 -11.70 -13.81
C GLU A 148 -1.15 -10.69 -12.69
N SER A 149 -1.10 -11.17 -11.45
CA SER A 149 -1.14 -10.31 -10.26
C SER A 149 -0.27 -10.91 -9.17
N TYR A 150 0.72 -10.16 -8.68
CA TYR A 150 1.60 -10.62 -7.60
C TYR A 150 2.21 -9.47 -6.78
N PRO A 151 2.45 -9.71 -5.48
CA PRO A 151 3.16 -8.77 -4.62
C PRO A 151 4.65 -8.77 -4.93
N THR A 152 5.26 -7.61 -4.78
CA THR A 152 6.72 -7.46 -4.78
C THR A 152 7.28 -7.69 -3.38
N ILE A 153 8.61 -7.77 -3.27
CA ILE A 153 9.28 -7.86 -1.96
C ILE A 153 8.94 -6.67 -1.06
N TYR A 154 8.68 -5.52 -1.63
CA TYR A 154 8.38 -4.28 -0.90
C TYR A 154 7.02 -4.31 -0.20
N TYR A 155 6.05 -5.04 -0.74
CA TYR A 155 4.78 -5.30 -0.04
C TYR A 155 5.01 -6.06 1.27
N TRP A 156 5.86 -7.08 1.25
CA TRP A 156 6.17 -7.85 2.46
C TRP A 156 6.87 -7.01 3.52
N ILE A 157 7.72 -6.06 3.10
CA ILE A 157 8.35 -5.10 4.02
C ILE A 157 7.28 -4.17 4.62
N ALA A 158 6.35 -3.66 3.81
CA ALA A 158 5.26 -2.81 4.27
C ALA A 158 4.31 -3.57 5.21
N LEU A 159 3.96 -4.81 4.88
CA LEU A 159 3.14 -5.69 5.72
C LEU A 159 3.80 -5.94 7.08
N PHE A 160 5.11 -6.21 7.09
CA PHE A 160 5.87 -6.35 8.33
C PHE A 160 5.85 -5.07 9.15
N ALA A 161 6.10 -3.92 8.54
CA ALA A 161 6.09 -2.62 9.22
C ALA A 161 4.70 -2.31 9.79
N GLY A 162 3.63 -2.55 9.04
CA GLY A 162 2.25 -2.36 9.48
C GLY A 162 1.88 -3.25 10.66
N THR A 163 2.18 -4.54 10.58
CA THR A 163 1.90 -5.49 11.67
C THR A 163 2.72 -5.17 12.92
N PHE A 164 4.00 -4.83 12.76
CA PHE A 164 4.85 -4.43 13.88
C PHE A 164 4.34 -3.15 14.57
N ASN A 165 3.84 -2.19 13.80
CA ASN A 165 3.26 -0.96 14.33
C ASN A 165 1.97 -1.25 15.15
N LEU A 166 1.08 -2.12 14.65
CA LEU A 166 -0.13 -2.52 15.38
C LEU A 166 0.21 -3.26 16.68
N ILE A 167 1.17 -4.19 16.65
CA ILE A 167 1.64 -4.90 17.84
C ILE A 167 2.23 -3.91 18.85
N SER A 168 3.07 -3.00 18.39
CA SER A 168 3.66 -1.93 19.21
C SER A 168 2.58 -1.12 19.93
N ARG A 169 1.52 -0.76 19.22
CA ARG A 169 0.37 -0.04 19.78
C ARG A 169 -0.35 -0.84 20.87
N ILE A 170 -0.66 -2.11 20.60
CA ILE A 170 -1.38 -2.96 21.56
C ILE A 170 -0.58 -3.10 22.86
N ILE A 171 0.73 -3.31 22.75
CA ILE A 171 1.61 -3.45 23.91
C ILE A 171 1.69 -2.14 24.68
N THR A 172 1.82 -1.01 23.98
CA THR A 172 1.91 0.31 24.60
C THR A 172 0.59 0.72 25.26
N GLY A 173 -0.55 0.47 24.59
CA GLY A 173 -1.87 0.84 25.11
C GLY A 173 -2.34 0.00 26.31
N ARG A 174 -1.79 -1.20 26.52
CA ARG A 174 -2.06 -2.02 27.72
C ARG A 174 -1.20 -1.63 28.92
N LEU A 175 -0.24 -0.77 28.71
CA LEU A 175 0.78 -0.43 29.72
C LEU A 175 0.71 1.04 30.16
N SER A 176 -0.15 1.84 29.51
CA SER A 176 -0.57 3.20 29.88
C SER A 176 -1.84 3.17 30.72
#